data_0dff85269435c3872f90f00ac32c0e30
#
_entry.id   0dff85269435c3872f90f00ac32c0e30
#
_cell.length_a   1.000
_cell.length_b   1.000
_cell.length_c   1.000
_cell.angle_alpha   90.00
_cell.angle_beta   90.00
_cell.angle_gamma   90.00
#
_symmetry.space_group_name_H-M   'P 1'
#
loop_
_entity.id
_entity.type
_entity.pdbx_description
1 polymer ?
#
loop_
_entity_poly.entity_id
_entity_poly.type
_entity_poly.pdbx_seq_one_letter_code
_entity_poly.pdbx_strand_id
1 'polypeptide(L)'
;KDTRHKHKLKLHYLLSNIADSITLLNPNYLKNGQNNGSFYKVTYQYTNEQRDYVPYPLKGYCLHLELTKNFAGSSPVNHFEIRAKAEKHIEIQNRLFLGSSFLTKVSSNNYQPYFAQEGLGFEDYARTYEYYVIDGQSFWLSKTAIKYELISKTNFELPYLKMPQFKKSHYSLYFSVFTDLGYVIDNQNADNNNLTNILLFGRGCSLDYVTYYDKLLRIEFGINRLGEKGIFLHF
;
A
#
# COMPACT_ATOMS: atom_id res chain seq x y z
N LYS A 1 -2.68 18.20 23.09
CA LYS A 1 -1.72 18.12 21.97
C LYS A 1 -2.45 17.46 20.83
N ASP A 2 -2.62 18.14 19.71
CA ASP A 2 -3.30 17.58 18.55
C ASP A 2 -2.42 16.49 17.94
N THR A 3 -2.81 15.23 18.10
CA THR A 3 -2.06 14.06 17.60
C THR A 3 -2.39 13.71 16.15
N ARG A 4 -3.27 14.47 15.51
CA ARG A 4 -3.75 14.23 14.15
C ARG A 4 -2.73 14.61 13.08
N HIS A 5 -1.87 15.58 13.40
CA HIS A 5 -0.76 15.99 12.53
C HIS A 5 0.54 15.37 13.04
N LYS A 6 1.19 14.58 12.21
CA LYS A 6 2.44 13.92 12.55
C LYS A 6 3.52 14.28 11.53
N HIS A 7 4.68 14.63 12.04
CA HIS A 7 5.88 14.88 11.26
C HIS A 7 6.96 13.88 11.69
N LYS A 8 7.64 13.28 10.74
CA LYS A 8 8.72 12.34 11.02
C LYS A 8 9.86 12.58 10.06
N LEU A 9 11.06 12.69 10.60
CA LEU A 9 12.31 12.73 9.83
C LEU A 9 13.07 11.45 10.09
N LYS A 10 13.52 10.79 9.03
CA LYS A 10 14.34 9.58 9.08
C LYS A 10 15.62 9.81 8.32
N LEU A 11 16.73 9.36 8.90
CA LEU A 11 18.04 9.31 8.27
C LEU A 11 18.50 7.86 8.26
N HIS A 12 18.81 7.35 7.07
CA HIS A 12 19.33 6.00 6.92
C HIS A 12 20.65 6.03 6.18
N TYR A 13 21.58 5.20 6.62
CA TYR A 13 22.75 4.81 5.87
C TYR A 13 22.60 3.34 5.49
N LEU A 14 22.63 3.06 4.21
CA LEU A 14 22.44 1.72 3.68
C LEU A 14 23.77 1.23 3.08
N LEU A 15 24.13 0.02 3.49
CA LEU A 15 25.21 -0.76 2.92
C LEU A 15 24.61 -1.98 2.23
N SER A 16 25.00 -2.24 1.01
CA SER A 16 24.57 -3.40 0.25
C SER A 16 25.80 -4.17 -0.23
N ASN A 17 25.76 -5.47 -0.04
CA ASN A 17 26.72 -6.42 -0.59
C ASN A 17 25.92 -7.58 -1.17
N ILE A 18 26.03 -7.80 -2.47
CA ILE A 18 25.29 -8.82 -3.20
C ILE A 18 26.24 -9.89 -3.74
N ALA A 19 25.72 -11.10 -3.88
CA ALA A 19 26.50 -12.22 -4.44
C ALA A 19 26.76 -11.99 -5.96
N ASP A 20 27.91 -12.48 -6.42
CA ASP A 20 28.30 -12.41 -7.84
C ASP A 20 27.25 -12.99 -8.79
N SER A 21 26.53 -14.04 -8.34
CA SER A 21 25.45 -14.63 -9.10
C SER A 21 24.30 -13.64 -9.42
N ILE A 22 23.98 -12.75 -8.48
CA ILE A 22 22.95 -11.71 -8.70
C ILE A 22 23.44 -10.71 -9.73
N THR A 23 24.71 -10.29 -9.65
CA THR A 23 25.29 -9.35 -10.60
C THR A 23 25.39 -9.93 -12.01
N LEU A 24 25.68 -11.25 -12.11
CA LEU A 24 25.68 -11.95 -13.39
C LEU A 24 24.27 -12.05 -14.01
N LEU A 25 23.24 -12.29 -13.20
CA LEU A 25 21.86 -12.36 -13.67
C LEU A 25 21.26 -10.99 -13.97
N ASN A 26 21.60 -9.99 -13.17
CA ASN A 26 21.15 -8.60 -13.36
C ASN A 26 22.28 -7.61 -13.07
N PRO A 27 23.09 -7.23 -14.08
CA PRO A 27 24.18 -6.26 -13.91
C PRO A 27 23.70 -4.87 -13.44
N ASN A 28 22.41 -4.58 -13.60
CA ASN A 28 21.80 -3.32 -13.17
C ASN A 28 21.20 -3.39 -11.76
N TYR A 29 21.37 -4.50 -11.03
CA TYR A 29 20.81 -4.63 -9.67
C TYR A 29 21.27 -3.47 -8.76
N LEU A 30 22.60 -3.24 -8.64
CA LEU A 30 23.19 -2.05 -7.99
C LEU A 30 23.65 -0.96 -8.97
N LYS A 31 23.65 -1.22 -10.25
CA LYS A 31 24.19 -0.44 -11.38
C LYS A 31 25.63 -0.80 -11.73
N ASN A 32 25.90 -0.87 -13.03
CA ASN A 32 27.22 -1.10 -13.62
C ASN A 32 27.94 -2.38 -13.15
N GLY A 33 27.21 -3.44 -12.78
CA GLY A 33 27.81 -4.70 -12.34
C GLY A 33 28.54 -4.62 -11.01
N GLN A 34 28.25 -3.63 -10.18
CA GLN A 34 28.84 -3.52 -8.84
C GLN A 34 28.20 -4.51 -7.87
N ASN A 35 29.02 -5.15 -7.03
CA ASN A 35 28.57 -6.05 -5.98
C ASN A 35 28.37 -5.34 -4.64
N ASN A 36 28.97 -4.17 -4.47
CA ASN A 36 28.91 -3.38 -3.26
C ASN A 36 28.37 -1.99 -3.55
N GLY A 37 27.57 -1.47 -2.64
CA GLY A 37 27.06 -0.13 -2.74
C GLY A 37 26.72 0.45 -1.37
N SER A 38 26.87 1.76 -1.24
CA SER A 38 26.38 2.48 -0.07
C SER A 38 25.73 3.79 -0.50
N PHE A 39 24.72 4.22 0.24
CA PHE A 39 24.07 5.51 0.03
C PHE A 39 23.37 5.99 1.30
N TYR A 40 23.14 7.29 1.36
CA TYR A 40 22.33 7.92 2.39
C TYR A 40 20.92 8.15 1.87
N LYS A 41 19.93 7.91 2.74
CA LYS A 41 18.51 8.16 2.47
C LYS A 41 17.96 9.07 3.55
N VAL A 42 17.49 10.24 3.18
CA VAL A 42 16.76 11.16 4.06
C VAL A 42 15.30 11.15 3.64
N THR A 43 14.42 10.90 4.60
CA THR A 43 12.96 10.83 4.35
C THR A 43 12.25 11.73 5.34
N TYR A 44 11.45 12.67 4.82
CA TYR A 44 10.50 13.45 5.59
C TYR A 44 9.10 12.92 5.32
N GLN A 45 8.35 12.64 6.39
CA GLN A 45 6.97 12.18 6.33
C GLN A 45 6.05 13.16 7.05
N TYR A 46 4.95 13.51 6.42
CA TYR A 46 3.84 14.24 7.00
C TYR A 46 2.58 13.42 6.91
N THR A 47 1.82 13.34 7.99
CA THR A 47 0.52 12.66 8.02
C THR A 47 -0.50 13.55 8.71
N ASN A 48 -1.65 13.75 8.08
CA ASN A 48 -2.84 14.34 8.68
C ASN A 48 -3.93 13.27 8.76
N GLU A 49 -4.20 12.79 9.98
CA GLU A 49 -5.11 11.69 10.25
C GLU A 49 -6.43 12.22 10.83
N GLN A 50 -7.52 12.13 10.06
CA GLN A 50 -8.85 12.61 10.42
C GLN A 50 -9.93 11.53 10.22
N ARG A 51 -9.52 10.25 10.12
CA ARG A 51 -10.46 9.15 10.01
C ARG A 51 -11.07 8.83 11.38
N ASP A 52 -12.31 8.39 11.38
CA ASP A 52 -13.06 7.96 12.58
C ASP A 52 -12.41 6.75 13.25
N TYR A 53 -12.03 5.76 12.46
CA TYR A 53 -11.39 4.54 12.93
C TYR A 53 -10.32 4.08 11.92
N VAL A 54 -9.06 4.10 12.34
CA VAL A 54 -7.93 3.88 11.42
C VAL A 54 -7.91 2.50 10.78
N PRO A 55 -8.17 1.38 11.49
CA PRO A 55 -8.13 0.05 10.90
C PRO A 55 -9.24 -0.23 9.89
N TYR A 56 -10.42 0.37 10.09
CA TYR A 56 -11.55 0.22 9.19
C TYR A 56 -12.36 1.52 9.10
N PRO A 57 -11.89 2.49 8.32
CA PRO A 57 -12.51 3.81 8.25
C PRO A 57 -13.83 3.78 7.48
N LEU A 58 -14.82 4.47 8.06
CA LEU A 58 -16.12 4.70 7.45
C LEU A 58 -16.35 6.18 7.15
N LYS A 59 -15.72 7.08 7.93
CA LYS A 59 -15.84 8.54 7.78
C LYS A 59 -14.48 9.21 7.98
N GLY A 60 -14.34 10.39 7.37
CA GLY A 60 -13.15 11.23 7.53
C GLY A 60 -12.17 11.12 6.36
N TYR A 61 -10.94 11.53 6.60
CA TYR A 61 -9.90 11.53 5.58
C TYR A 61 -8.51 11.35 6.19
N CYS A 62 -7.59 10.91 5.36
CA CYS A 62 -6.17 10.88 5.69
C CYS A 62 -5.37 11.42 4.52
N LEU A 63 -4.37 12.25 4.82
CA LEU A 63 -3.37 12.71 3.87
C LEU A 63 -2.00 12.27 4.37
N HIS A 64 -1.25 11.61 3.52
CA HIS A 64 0.13 11.22 3.79
C HIS A 64 1.03 11.70 2.66
N LEU A 65 2.11 12.38 3.03
CA LEU A 65 3.15 12.86 2.11
C LEU A 65 4.49 12.36 2.61
N GLU A 66 5.25 11.77 1.71
CA GLU A 66 6.61 11.35 1.95
C GLU A 66 7.53 11.95 0.90
N LEU A 67 8.58 12.61 1.35
CA LEU A 67 9.62 13.20 0.51
C LEU A 67 10.92 12.47 0.84
N THR A 68 11.49 11.80 -0.13
CA THR A 68 12.72 11.03 0.05
C THR A 68 13.81 11.53 -0.88
N LYS A 69 15.01 11.74 -0.32
CA LYS A 69 16.23 12.02 -1.07
C LYS A 69 17.24 10.93 -0.82
N ASN A 70 17.64 10.26 -1.89
CA ASN A 70 18.78 9.35 -1.90
C ASN A 70 19.99 10.08 -2.48
N PHE A 71 21.15 9.99 -1.86
CA PHE A 71 22.35 10.71 -2.27
C PHE A 71 23.63 10.10 -1.72
N ALA A 72 24.72 10.44 -2.34
CA ALA A 72 26.11 10.20 -1.94
C ALA A 72 26.40 8.81 -1.34
N GLY A 73 27.58 8.32 -1.58
CA GLY A 73 28.10 7.02 -1.19
C GLY A 73 28.88 6.44 -2.36
N SER A 74 29.23 5.20 -2.29
CA SER A 74 29.89 4.49 -3.38
C SER A 74 28.89 4.06 -4.48
N SER A 75 27.61 4.05 -4.19
CA SER A 75 26.56 3.72 -5.17
C SER A 75 26.08 4.97 -5.92
N PRO A 76 25.86 4.89 -7.24
CA PRO A 76 25.38 6.01 -8.06
C PRO A 76 23.88 6.30 -7.88
N VAL A 77 23.34 6.08 -6.68
CA VAL A 77 21.95 6.36 -6.36
C VAL A 77 21.81 7.83 -5.97
N ASN A 78 21.26 8.62 -6.87
CA ASN A 78 20.99 10.04 -6.63
C ASN A 78 19.66 10.41 -7.25
N HIS A 79 18.58 10.23 -6.49
CA HIS A 79 17.23 10.59 -6.96
C HIS A 79 16.39 11.16 -5.82
N PHE A 80 15.38 11.88 -6.20
CA PHE A 80 14.36 12.41 -5.31
C PHE A 80 13.04 11.69 -5.60
N GLU A 81 12.31 11.31 -4.55
CA GLU A 81 11.02 10.66 -4.65
C GLU A 81 9.98 11.42 -3.85
N ILE A 82 8.81 11.54 -4.41
CA ILE A 82 7.60 12.03 -3.76
C ILE A 82 6.60 10.87 -3.76
N ARG A 83 6.12 10.49 -2.58
CA ARG A 83 4.99 9.58 -2.42
C ARG A 83 3.87 10.31 -1.71
N ALA A 84 2.70 10.34 -2.30
CA ALA A 84 1.55 11.04 -1.75
C ALA A 84 0.34 10.11 -1.75
N LYS A 85 -0.37 10.04 -0.62
CA LYS A 85 -1.59 9.26 -0.45
C LYS A 85 -2.68 10.15 0.11
N ALA A 86 -3.84 10.14 -0.51
CA ALA A 86 -5.05 10.79 -0.04
C ALA A 86 -6.17 9.75 0.08
N GLU A 87 -6.84 9.73 1.22
CA GLU A 87 -7.98 8.86 1.48
C GLU A 87 -9.16 9.70 1.92
N LYS A 88 -10.35 9.37 1.44
CA LYS A 88 -11.61 9.97 1.86
C LYS A 88 -12.66 8.90 2.07
N HIS A 89 -13.35 8.98 3.21
CA HIS A 89 -14.45 8.09 3.55
C HIS A 89 -15.67 8.93 3.93
N ILE A 90 -16.81 8.60 3.34
CA ILE A 90 -18.07 9.31 3.56
C ILE A 90 -19.23 8.33 3.72
N GLU A 91 -20.18 8.69 4.53
CA GLU A 91 -21.49 8.04 4.57
C GLU A 91 -22.36 8.68 3.47
N ILE A 92 -22.80 7.86 2.49
CA ILE A 92 -23.68 8.32 1.42
C ILE A 92 -25.14 8.30 1.92
N GLN A 93 -25.49 7.23 2.61
CA GLN A 93 -26.80 6.99 3.16
C GLN A 93 -26.67 6.10 4.40
N ASN A 94 -27.71 6.02 5.24
CA ASN A 94 -27.69 5.13 6.40
C ASN A 94 -27.20 3.72 6.02
N ARG A 95 -26.16 3.26 6.71
CA ARG A 95 -25.47 1.97 6.48
C ARG A 95 -24.70 1.84 5.15
N LEU A 96 -24.63 2.89 4.34
CA LEU A 96 -23.94 2.85 3.05
C LEU A 96 -22.80 3.86 3.04
N PHE A 97 -21.59 3.38 2.83
CA PHE A 97 -20.36 4.18 2.90
C PHE A 97 -19.57 4.06 1.60
N LEU A 98 -18.94 5.16 1.22
CA LEU A 98 -17.97 5.20 0.11
C LEU A 98 -16.60 5.50 0.69
N GLY A 99 -15.64 4.66 0.36
CA GLY A 99 -14.23 4.89 0.61
C GLY A 99 -13.47 4.99 -0.71
N SER A 100 -12.65 6.03 -0.85
CA SER A 100 -11.76 6.20 -1.99
C SER A 100 -10.38 6.58 -1.51
N SER A 101 -9.36 6.03 -2.14
CA SER A 101 -7.96 6.39 -1.91
C SER A 101 -7.23 6.57 -3.23
N PHE A 102 -6.33 7.53 -3.26
CA PHE A 102 -5.40 7.76 -4.35
C PHE A 102 -3.98 7.81 -3.80
N LEU A 103 -3.13 7.00 -4.35
CA LEU A 103 -1.71 6.92 -4.03
C LEU A 103 -0.90 7.15 -5.28
N THR A 104 0.18 7.91 -5.16
CA THR A 104 1.15 8.06 -6.23
C THR A 104 2.57 8.11 -5.68
N LYS A 105 3.50 7.57 -6.44
CA LYS A 105 4.94 7.72 -6.27
C LYS A 105 5.52 8.28 -7.55
N VAL A 106 6.28 9.36 -7.44
CA VAL A 106 6.98 9.99 -8.56
C VAL A 106 8.45 10.10 -8.22
N SER A 107 9.30 9.62 -9.12
CA SER A 107 10.74 9.71 -8.99
C SER A 107 11.34 10.68 -10.01
N SER A 108 12.33 11.45 -9.57
CA SER A 108 13.02 12.45 -10.43
C SER A 108 13.98 11.83 -11.45
N ASN A 109 14.31 10.55 -11.33
CA ASN A 109 15.27 9.89 -12.20
C ASN A 109 14.63 8.70 -12.91
N ASN A 110 14.62 8.76 -14.23
CA ASN A 110 14.09 7.69 -15.08
C ASN A 110 15.00 6.46 -15.12
N TYR A 111 16.28 6.61 -14.79
CA TYR A 111 17.23 5.52 -14.72
C TYR A 111 17.62 5.23 -13.26
N GLN A 112 17.13 4.15 -12.71
CA GLN A 112 17.38 3.71 -11.35
C GLN A 112 17.97 2.30 -11.35
N PRO A 113 18.84 1.96 -10.37
CA PRO A 113 19.22 0.58 -10.15
C PRO A 113 17.97 -0.25 -9.79
N TYR A 114 18.00 -1.53 -10.14
CA TYR A 114 16.84 -2.41 -10.01
C TYR A 114 16.27 -2.43 -8.58
N PHE A 115 17.13 -2.49 -7.56
CA PHE A 115 16.70 -2.51 -6.14
C PHE A 115 15.90 -1.27 -5.71
N ALA A 116 15.97 -0.18 -6.45
CA ALA A 116 15.25 1.07 -6.16
C ALA A 116 13.95 1.22 -6.98
N GLN A 117 13.65 0.27 -7.88
CA GLN A 117 12.48 0.32 -8.76
C GLN A 117 11.25 -0.31 -8.13
N GLU A 118 10.92 0.08 -6.91
CA GLU A 118 9.72 -0.41 -6.21
C GLU A 118 8.46 0.24 -6.78
N GLY A 119 7.75 -0.48 -7.63
CA GLY A 119 6.43 -0.10 -8.12
C GLY A 119 5.29 -0.62 -7.25
N LEU A 120 4.35 -1.36 -7.84
CA LEU A 120 3.24 -1.99 -7.13
C LEU A 120 3.55 -3.47 -6.82
N GLY A 121 2.98 -4.00 -5.72
CA GLY A 121 3.18 -5.38 -5.28
C GLY A 121 4.20 -5.54 -4.14
N PHE A 122 4.89 -4.46 -3.74
CA PHE A 122 5.76 -4.42 -2.56
C PHE A 122 4.98 -4.04 -1.30
N GLU A 123 4.77 -2.75 -1.09
CA GLU A 123 3.97 -2.21 0.02
C GLU A 123 2.51 -1.98 -0.38
N ASP A 124 2.32 -1.48 -1.60
CA ASP A 124 1.02 -1.16 -2.15
C ASP A 124 0.75 -2.01 -3.38
N TYR A 125 -0.47 -2.50 -3.47
CA TYR A 125 -0.92 -3.34 -4.58
C TYR A 125 -2.36 -2.97 -4.95
N ALA A 126 -2.71 -3.16 -6.22
CA ALA A 126 -4.11 -3.21 -6.63
C ALA A 126 -4.70 -4.56 -6.20
N ARG A 127 -5.88 -4.55 -5.58
CA ARG A 127 -6.61 -5.79 -5.26
C ARG A 127 -6.77 -6.60 -6.55
N THR A 128 -6.71 -7.91 -6.46
CA THR A 128 -6.69 -8.83 -7.62
C THR A 128 -5.35 -8.95 -8.36
N TYR A 129 -4.32 -8.15 -7.98
CA TYR A 129 -2.95 -8.27 -8.46
C TYR A 129 -1.95 -8.57 -7.32
N GLU A 130 -2.40 -9.17 -6.24
CA GLU A 130 -1.59 -9.41 -5.04
C GLU A 130 -0.42 -10.38 -5.26
N TYR A 131 -0.52 -11.23 -6.28
CA TYR A 131 0.55 -12.17 -6.65
C TYR A 131 1.61 -11.56 -7.58
N TYR A 132 1.40 -10.32 -8.01
CA TYR A 132 2.28 -9.65 -8.96
C TYR A 132 3.15 -8.61 -8.27
N VAL A 133 4.44 -8.67 -8.55
CA VAL A 133 5.39 -7.60 -8.28
C VAL A 133 5.63 -6.87 -9.59
N ILE A 134 5.34 -5.60 -9.61
CA ILE A 134 5.40 -4.75 -10.80
C ILE A 134 6.42 -3.66 -10.54
N ASP A 135 7.62 -3.82 -11.06
CA ASP A 135 8.70 -2.87 -10.87
C ASP A 135 8.50 -1.61 -11.73
N GLY A 136 9.00 -0.49 -11.26
CA GLY A 136 8.96 0.77 -12.00
C GLY A 136 9.38 1.96 -11.16
N GLN A 137 9.71 3.07 -11.84
CA GLN A 137 10.23 4.27 -11.19
C GLN A 137 9.12 5.12 -10.57
N SER A 138 7.96 5.10 -11.19
CA SER A 138 6.80 5.88 -10.75
C SER A 138 5.52 5.07 -10.90
N PHE A 139 4.51 5.38 -10.10
CA PHE A 139 3.21 4.75 -10.23
C PHE A 139 2.09 5.62 -9.66
N TRP A 140 0.87 5.31 -10.04
CA TRP A 140 -0.32 5.74 -9.32
C TRP A 140 -1.28 4.57 -9.13
N LEU A 141 -2.07 4.64 -8.07
CA LEU A 141 -3.05 3.63 -7.67
C LEU A 141 -4.27 4.32 -7.09
N SER A 142 -5.43 4.07 -7.66
CA SER A 142 -6.73 4.49 -7.14
C SER A 142 -7.51 3.27 -6.69
N LYS A 143 -7.96 3.28 -5.43
CA LYS A 143 -8.82 2.23 -4.86
C LYS A 143 -10.14 2.85 -4.44
N THR A 144 -11.24 2.26 -4.84
CA THR A 144 -12.58 2.71 -4.45
C THR A 144 -13.42 1.53 -4.00
N ALA A 145 -14.19 1.71 -2.94
CA ALA A 145 -15.11 0.70 -2.44
C ALA A 145 -16.38 1.32 -1.90
N ILE A 146 -17.51 0.71 -2.22
CA ILE A 146 -18.79 0.98 -1.60
C ILE A 146 -19.02 -0.14 -0.58
N LYS A 147 -19.26 0.24 0.68
CA LYS A 147 -19.43 -0.67 1.81
C LYS A 147 -20.87 -0.57 2.33
N TYR A 148 -21.54 -1.69 2.49
CA TYR A 148 -22.85 -1.77 3.12
C TYR A 148 -22.73 -2.50 4.46
N GLU A 149 -23.22 -1.88 5.52
CA GLU A 149 -23.25 -2.44 6.86
C GLU A 149 -24.37 -3.48 6.99
N LEU A 150 -24.01 -4.76 6.93
CA LEU A 150 -24.92 -5.88 7.12
C LEU A 150 -25.34 -6.02 8.58
N ILE A 151 -24.36 -6.00 9.49
CA ILE A 151 -24.57 -6.08 10.92
C ILE A 151 -23.87 -4.87 11.55
N SER A 152 -24.67 -4.02 12.18
CA SER A 152 -24.17 -2.88 12.94
C SER A 152 -23.38 -3.35 14.17
N LYS A 153 -22.50 -2.50 14.69
CA LYS A 153 -21.67 -2.79 15.84
C LYS A 153 -22.49 -3.38 17.00
N THR A 154 -22.37 -4.67 17.17
CA THR A 154 -23.06 -5.45 18.19
C THR A 154 -22.08 -5.83 19.29
N ASN A 155 -22.41 -5.48 20.53
CA ASN A 155 -21.61 -5.84 21.69
C ASN A 155 -22.08 -7.19 22.23
N PHE A 156 -21.12 -8.03 22.63
CA PHE A 156 -21.39 -9.31 23.30
C PHE A 156 -20.37 -9.57 24.41
N GLU A 157 -20.73 -10.41 25.34
CA GLU A 157 -19.84 -10.80 26.41
C GLU A 157 -19.36 -12.23 26.22
N LEU A 158 -18.06 -12.42 26.41
CA LEU A 158 -17.40 -13.73 26.37
C LEU A 158 -17.44 -14.36 27.78
N PRO A 159 -18.37 -15.29 28.05
CA PRO A 159 -18.58 -15.79 29.42
C PRO A 159 -17.39 -16.59 29.96
N TYR A 160 -16.55 -17.13 29.07
CA TYR A 160 -15.43 -18.00 29.47
C TYR A 160 -14.17 -17.23 29.89
N LEU A 161 -14.11 -15.92 29.67
CA LEU A 161 -12.96 -15.11 30.04
C LEU A 161 -13.08 -14.63 31.49
N LYS A 162 -12.11 -15.05 32.32
CA LYS A 162 -12.06 -14.67 33.74
C LYS A 162 -11.70 -13.20 33.99
N MET A 163 -11.00 -12.56 33.04
CA MET A 163 -10.56 -11.17 33.15
C MET A 163 -11.65 -10.21 32.65
N PRO A 164 -12.21 -9.34 33.53
CA PRO A 164 -13.32 -8.43 33.16
C PRO A 164 -13.03 -7.52 31.99
N GLN A 165 -11.78 -7.11 31.83
CA GLN A 165 -11.32 -6.20 30.75
C GLN A 165 -11.41 -6.82 29.35
N PHE A 166 -11.41 -8.16 29.23
CA PHE A 166 -11.52 -8.87 27.96
C PHE A 166 -12.89 -9.50 27.71
N LYS A 167 -13.81 -9.41 28.68
CA LYS A 167 -15.16 -9.98 28.57
C LYS A 167 -15.99 -9.31 27.49
N LYS A 168 -15.89 -7.97 27.38
CA LYS A 168 -16.68 -7.20 26.41
C LYS A 168 -15.98 -7.20 25.07
N SER A 169 -16.64 -7.74 24.07
CA SER A 169 -16.20 -7.69 22.69
C SER A 169 -17.31 -7.12 21.82
N HIS A 170 -16.98 -6.72 20.63
CA HIS A 170 -17.96 -6.29 19.63
C HIS A 170 -17.58 -6.82 18.27
N TYR A 171 -18.55 -6.89 17.39
CA TYR A 171 -18.32 -7.19 15.99
C TYR A 171 -19.27 -6.37 15.12
N SER A 172 -18.85 -6.18 13.90
CA SER A 172 -19.67 -5.65 12.81
C SER A 172 -19.32 -6.37 11.51
N LEU A 173 -20.26 -6.44 10.59
CA LEU A 173 -20.11 -7.14 9.33
C LEU A 173 -20.49 -6.20 8.19
N TYR A 174 -19.61 -6.08 7.20
CA TYR A 174 -19.81 -5.26 6.02
C TYR A 174 -19.68 -6.10 4.75
N PHE A 175 -20.53 -5.83 3.79
CA PHE A 175 -20.34 -6.27 2.41
C PHE A 175 -19.84 -5.11 1.59
N SER A 176 -18.81 -5.33 0.77
CA SER A 176 -18.24 -4.27 -0.05
C SER A 176 -18.13 -4.69 -1.51
N VAL A 177 -18.33 -3.74 -2.40
CA VAL A 177 -17.99 -3.86 -3.82
C VAL A 177 -16.88 -2.87 -4.11
N PHE A 178 -15.86 -3.29 -4.84
CA PHE A 178 -14.70 -2.47 -5.07
C PHE A 178 -14.23 -2.46 -6.52
N THR A 179 -13.50 -1.40 -6.84
CA THR A 179 -12.74 -1.27 -8.08
C THR A 179 -11.42 -0.56 -7.82
N ASP A 180 -10.36 -1.07 -8.44
CA ASP A 180 -9.02 -0.51 -8.37
C ASP A 180 -8.50 -0.22 -9.77
N LEU A 181 -7.82 0.90 -9.90
CA LEU A 181 -7.10 1.32 -11.09
C LEU A 181 -5.66 1.61 -10.72
N GLY A 182 -4.71 1.10 -11.48
CA GLY A 182 -3.30 1.33 -11.25
C GLY A 182 -2.52 1.45 -12.55
N TYR A 183 -1.39 2.11 -12.49
CA TYR A 183 -0.46 2.24 -13.61
C TYR A 183 0.96 2.38 -13.08
N VAL A 184 1.85 1.56 -13.55
CA VAL A 184 3.27 1.64 -13.20
C VAL A 184 4.05 2.10 -14.43
N ILE A 185 4.87 3.13 -14.25
CA ILE A 185 5.72 3.71 -15.29
C ILE A 185 7.11 3.09 -15.17
N ASP A 186 7.52 2.37 -16.18
CA ASP A 186 8.87 1.89 -16.35
C ASP A 186 9.47 2.43 -17.65
N ASN A 187 10.45 3.34 -17.51
CA ASN A 187 11.17 3.95 -18.63
C ASN A 187 12.38 3.11 -19.07
N GLN A 188 12.69 2.05 -18.34
CA GLN A 188 13.82 1.16 -18.65
C GLN A 188 13.37 -0.06 -19.46
N ASN A 189 12.05 -0.27 -19.59
CA ASN A 189 11.41 -1.34 -20.37
C ASN A 189 12.07 -2.70 -20.12
N ALA A 190 12.06 -3.12 -18.84
CA ALA A 190 12.56 -4.45 -18.50
C ALA A 190 11.70 -5.53 -19.19
N ASP A 191 12.31 -6.35 -20.03
CA ASP A 191 11.64 -7.36 -20.87
C ASP A 191 10.78 -8.36 -20.06
N ASN A 192 11.00 -8.46 -18.76
CA ASN A 192 10.34 -9.42 -17.87
C ASN A 192 9.13 -8.87 -17.13
N ASN A 193 8.71 -7.62 -17.37
CA ASN A 193 7.64 -6.97 -16.62
C ASN A 193 6.46 -6.57 -17.54
N ASN A 194 5.64 -7.55 -17.88
CA ASN A 194 4.52 -7.38 -18.83
C ASN A 194 3.35 -6.52 -18.28
N LEU A 195 3.38 -6.13 -17.01
CA LEU A 195 2.33 -5.34 -16.36
C LEU A 195 2.70 -3.86 -16.18
N THR A 196 3.91 -3.46 -16.61
CA THR A 196 4.31 -2.05 -16.66
C THR A 196 3.76 -1.36 -17.91
N ASN A 197 3.60 -0.05 -17.83
CA ASN A 197 3.14 0.81 -18.91
C ASN A 197 1.77 0.42 -19.49
N ILE A 198 0.98 -0.34 -18.71
CA ILE A 198 -0.42 -0.67 -19.01
C ILE A 198 -1.33 -0.32 -17.86
N LEU A 199 -2.60 -0.03 -18.16
CA LEU A 199 -3.60 0.22 -17.13
C LEU A 199 -3.96 -1.11 -16.42
N LEU A 200 -3.70 -1.17 -15.12
CA LEU A 200 -4.18 -2.24 -14.26
C LEU A 200 -5.62 -1.93 -13.85
N PHE A 201 -6.49 -2.91 -13.95
CA PHE A 201 -7.88 -2.80 -13.55
C PHE A 201 -8.30 -4.04 -12.78
N GLY A 202 -8.74 -3.84 -11.54
CA GLY A 202 -9.29 -4.86 -10.67
C GLY A 202 -10.69 -4.50 -10.20
N ARG A 203 -11.56 -5.49 -10.05
CA ARG A 203 -12.90 -5.34 -9.48
C ARG A 203 -13.30 -6.58 -8.71
N GLY A 204 -14.16 -6.40 -7.73
CA GLY A 204 -14.62 -7.52 -6.94
C GLY A 204 -15.56 -7.14 -5.81
N CYS A 205 -15.75 -8.08 -4.90
CA CYS A 205 -16.52 -7.87 -3.68
C CYS A 205 -15.77 -8.45 -2.49
N SER A 206 -16.11 -7.97 -1.31
CA SER A 206 -15.55 -8.49 -0.05
C SER A 206 -16.61 -8.62 1.03
N LEU A 207 -16.32 -9.51 1.97
CA LEU A 207 -17.02 -9.62 3.24
C LEU A 207 -16.02 -9.28 4.35
N ASP A 208 -16.31 -8.21 5.09
CA ASP A 208 -15.40 -7.63 6.08
C ASP A 208 -15.98 -7.83 7.47
N TYR A 209 -15.36 -8.67 8.29
CA TYR A 209 -15.68 -8.87 9.70
C TYR A 209 -14.72 -8.02 10.55
N VAL A 210 -15.26 -7.02 11.21
CA VAL A 210 -14.51 -6.11 12.10
C VAL A 210 -14.84 -6.45 13.53
N THR A 211 -13.82 -6.69 14.34
CA THR A 211 -14.01 -7.07 15.74
C THR A 211 -13.10 -6.26 16.67
N TYR A 212 -13.12 -6.60 17.95
CA TYR A 212 -12.35 -5.93 19.00
C TYR A 212 -10.83 -6.00 18.75
N TYR A 213 -10.06 -5.10 19.38
CA TYR A 213 -8.60 -4.95 19.22
C TYR A 213 -8.12 -4.69 17.78
N ASP A 214 -8.88 -3.89 17.04
CA ASP A 214 -8.51 -3.46 15.70
C ASP A 214 -8.31 -4.63 14.70
N LYS A 215 -8.96 -5.77 14.96
CA LYS A 215 -8.88 -6.93 14.09
C LYS A 215 -9.92 -6.86 12.99
N LEU A 216 -9.45 -7.05 11.78
CA LEU A 216 -10.24 -7.14 10.56
C LEU A 216 -9.98 -8.50 9.92
N LEU A 217 -11.03 -9.27 9.70
CA LEU A 217 -10.98 -10.44 8.81
C LEU A 217 -11.73 -10.10 7.54
N ARG A 218 -11.07 -10.17 6.42
CA ARG A 218 -11.66 -9.85 5.12
C ARG A 218 -11.48 -11.01 4.16
N ILE A 219 -12.57 -11.39 3.52
CA ILE A 219 -12.57 -12.35 2.41
C ILE A 219 -12.93 -11.55 1.16
N GLU A 220 -12.03 -11.52 0.18
CA GLU A 220 -12.21 -10.83 -1.09
C GLU A 220 -12.33 -11.84 -2.23
N PHE A 221 -13.27 -11.61 -3.13
CA PHE A 221 -13.32 -12.23 -4.43
C PHE A 221 -13.14 -11.17 -5.50
N GLY A 222 -12.21 -11.38 -6.43
CA GLY A 222 -11.94 -10.38 -7.44
C GLY A 222 -11.53 -10.95 -8.78
N ILE A 223 -11.62 -10.09 -9.79
CA ILE A 223 -11.24 -10.37 -11.18
C ILE A 223 -10.38 -9.21 -11.67
N ASN A 224 -9.23 -9.52 -12.24
CA ASN A 224 -8.34 -8.54 -12.87
C ASN A 224 -8.60 -8.41 -14.38
N ARG A 225 -7.89 -7.47 -15.02
CA ARG A 225 -7.98 -7.23 -16.48
C ARG A 225 -7.53 -8.44 -17.31
N LEU A 226 -6.66 -9.29 -16.79
CA LEU A 226 -6.19 -10.50 -17.48
C LEU A 226 -7.27 -11.62 -17.50
N GLY A 227 -8.41 -11.38 -16.81
CA GLY A 227 -9.46 -12.38 -16.64
C GLY A 227 -9.20 -13.39 -15.52
N GLU A 228 -8.14 -13.19 -14.76
CA GLU A 228 -7.81 -14.04 -13.62
C GLU A 228 -8.74 -13.74 -12.45
N LYS A 229 -9.19 -14.79 -11.80
CA LYS A 229 -10.08 -14.75 -10.64
C LYS A 229 -9.32 -15.23 -9.42
N GLY A 230 -9.51 -14.57 -8.29
CA GLY A 230 -8.87 -14.94 -7.02
C GLY A 230 -9.81 -14.78 -5.83
N ILE A 231 -9.53 -15.57 -4.81
CA ILE A 231 -10.07 -15.38 -3.47
C ILE A 231 -8.88 -15.05 -2.57
N PHE A 232 -8.98 -13.96 -1.84
CA PHE A 232 -7.92 -13.46 -0.96
C PHE A 232 -8.45 -13.35 0.46
N LEU A 233 -7.60 -13.68 1.43
CA LEU A 233 -7.92 -13.62 2.85
C LEU A 233 -6.94 -12.67 3.54
N HIS A 234 -7.46 -11.65 4.20
CA HIS A 234 -6.68 -10.66 4.95
C HIS A 234 -7.08 -10.64 6.43
N PHE A 235 -6.11 -10.49 7.33
CA PHE A 235 -6.32 -10.44 8.79
C PHE A 235 -5.23 -9.63 9.52
#